data_be590ef5e5278d00fb7506fa624454cb
#
_entry.id   be590ef5e5278d00fb7506fa624454cb
#
_cell.length_a   1.000
_cell.length_b   1.000
_cell.length_c   1.000
_cell.angle_alpha   90.00
_cell.angle_beta   90.00
_cell.angle_gamma   90.00
#
_symmetry.space_group_name_H-M   'P 1'
#
loop_
_entity.id
_entity.type
_entity.pdbx_description
1 polymer ?
#
loop_
_entity_poly.entity_id
_entity_poly.type
_entity_poly.pdbx_seq_one_letter_code
_entity_poly.pdbx_strand_id
1 'polypeptide(L)'
;LIVSIGGTGRGTHDLTRRAIAAAGGTVIEGTGDVKGAPPFVLADLGGTPLVGLPGNPLGAVMIIQRVLLPMLEEDFGLTLPRREVVDATLACDADIDAEGDLCVTLDRNEEGRLVATPVRKGSCRTRLFAVEAGTVSVKPCCLRAGEMVTVERFFN
;
A
#
# COMPACT_ATOMS: atom_id res chain seq x y z
N LEU A 1 -17.77 -9.65 5.50
CA LEU A 1 -16.89 -8.73 4.81
C LEU A 1 -17.02 -8.88 3.30
N ILE A 2 -17.12 -7.77 2.58
CA ILE A 2 -17.08 -7.72 1.11
C ILE A 2 -15.81 -7.00 0.71
N VAL A 3 -15.10 -7.54 -0.29
CA VAL A 3 -13.92 -6.89 -0.89
C VAL A 3 -14.19 -6.71 -2.38
N SER A 4 -14.05 -5.47 -2.86
CA SER A 4 -14.13 -5.16 -4.30
C SER A 4 -12.78 -4.60 -4.79
N ILE A 5 -12.49 -4.72 -6.08
CA ILE A 5 -11.23 -4.24 -6.67
C ILE A 5 -11.54 -3.36 -7.87
N GLY A 6 -10.96 -2.15 -7.87
CA GLY A 6 -11.12 -1.15 -8.93
C GLY A 6 -12.29 -0.21 -8.71
N GLY A 7 -12.36 0.84 -9.53
CA GLY A 7 -13.42 1.84 -9.52
C GLY A 7 -13.50 2.69 -8.25
N THR A 8 -12.42 2.81 -7.48
CA THR A 8 -12.39 3.51 -6.18
C THR A 8 -11.92 4.96 -6.27
N GLY A 9 -11.47 5.41 -7.44
CA GLY A 9 -11.02 6.78 -7.66
C GLY A 9 -12.17 7.81 -7.72
N ARG A 10 -11.88 8.96 -8.32
CA ARG A 10 -12.83 10.08 -8.49
C ARG A 10 -13.17 10.36 -9.96
N GLY A 11 -12.77 9.49 -10.87
CA GLY A 11 -13.06 9.59 -12.30
C GLY A 11 -14.49 9.17 -12.65
N THR A 12 -14.92 9.51 -13.85
CA THR A 12 -16.27 9.18 -14.35
C THR A 12 -16.55 7.67 -14.44
N HIS A 13 -15.50 6.86 -14.54
CA HIS A 13 -15.56 5.39 -14.58
C HIS A 13 -15.39 4.73 -13.20
N ASP A 14 -15.17 5.53 -12.15
CA ASP A 14 -15.02 5.03 -10.77
C ASP A 14 -16.41 4.89 -10.14
N LEU A 15 -17.01 3.72 -10.31
CA LEU A 15 -18.42 3.47 -9.99
C LEU A 15 -18.66 2.87 -8.62
N THR A 16 -17.62 2.47 -7.87
CA THR A 16 -17.75 1.75 -6.58
C THR A 16 -18.63 2.51 -5.59
N ARG A 17 -18.41 3.80 -5.38
CA ARG A 17 -19.22 4.61 -4.45
C ARG A 17 -20.70 4.69 -4.88
N ARG A 18 -20.96 4.81 -6.19
CA ARG A 18 -22.30 4.86 -6.74
C ARG A 18 -23.02 3.50 -6.62
N ALA A 19 -22.29 2.41 -6.84
CA ALA A 19 -22.83 1.06 -6.69
C ALA A 19 -23.21 0.77 -5.24
N ILE A 20 -22.36 1.16 -4.27
CA ILE A 20 -22.64 1.04 -2.84
C ILE A 20 -23.92 1.81 -2.47
N ALA A 21 -24.03 3.07 -2.89
CA ALA A 21 -25.21 3.88 -2.62
C ALA A 21 -26.47 3.30 -3.26
N ALA A 22 -26.38 2.81 -4.50
CA ALA A 22 -27.50 2.15 -5.19
C ALA A 22 -27.96 0.85 -4.51
N ALA A 23 -27.05 0.16 -3.83
CA ALA A 23 -27.34 -1.03 -3.03
C ALA A 23 -27.82 -0.71 -1.61
N GLY A 24 -28.04 0.57 -1.26
CA GLY A 24 -28.48 1.01 0.06
C GLY A 24 -27.37 1.04 1.11
N GLY A 25 -26.12 0.96 0.70
CA GLY A 25 -24.97 1.05 1.60
C GLY A 25 -24.53 2.49 1.88
N THR A 26 -23.76 2.66 2.94
CA THR A 26 -23.21 3.94 3.37
C THR A 26 -21.70 3.93 3.24
N VAL A 27 -21.14 4.86 2.44
CA VAL A 27 -19.70 5.07 2.36
C VAL A 27 -19.24 5.80 3.61
N ILE A 28 -18.18 5.29 4.26
CA ILE A 28 -17.57 5.92 5.42
C ILE A 28 -16.68 7.06 4.91
N GLU A 29 -17.04 8.30 5.22
CA GLU A 29 -16.35 9.50 4.81
C GLU A 29 -14.93 9.57 5.44
N GLY A 30 -14.01 10.25 4.75
CA GLY A 30 -12.59 10.35 5.19
C GLY A 30 -11.74 9.14 4.82
N THR A 31 -12.34 8.11 4.27
CA THR A 31 -11.61 6.96 3.73
C THR A 31 -11.12 7.26 2.31
N GLY A 32 -9.86 7.06 2.06
CA GLY A 32 -9.22 7.38 0.77
C GLY A 32 -8.34 8.62 0.81
N ASP A 33 -8.32 9.38 1.91
CA ASP A 33 -7.43 10.52 2.11
C ASP A 33 -6.24 10.19 3.04
N VAL A 34 -5.89 8.90 3.15
CA VAL A 34 -4.65 8.51 3.81
C VAL A 34 -3.49 9.03 2.97
N LYS A 35 -2.70 9.96 3.54
CA LYS A 35 -1.60 10.63 2.86
C LYS A 35 -0.67 9.62 2.20
N GLY A 36 -0.44 9.76 0.90
CA GLY A 36 0.41 8.85 0.12
C GLY A 36 -0.23 7.51 -0.26
N ALA A 37 -1.43 7.19 0.23
CA ALA A 37 -2.13 5.98 -0.18
C ALA A 37 -2.94 6.20 -1.47
N PRO A 38 -3.07 5.18 -2.31
CA PRO A 38 -3.98 5.23 -3.46
C PRO A 38 -5.43 5.27 -2.97
N PRO A 39 -6.37 5.84 -3.76
CA PRO A 39 -7.77 5.97 -3.37
C PRO A 39 -8.41 4.59 -3.13
N PHE A 40 -9.05 4.45 -1.98
CA PHE A 40 -9.81 3.26 -1.57
C PHE A 40 -11.17 3.68 -1.00
N VAL A 41 -12.04 2.73 -0.73
CA VAL A 41 -13.38 2.98 -0.17
C VAL A 41 -13.63 2.05 1.00
N LEU A 42 -14.08 2.60 2.14
CA LEU A 42 -14.70 1.82 3.20
C LEU A 42 -16.20 2.14 3.21
N ALA A 43 -17.00 1.11 3.42
CA ALA A 43 -18.46 1.28 3.47
C ALA A 43 -19.10 0.22 4.37
N ASP A 44 -20.31 0.51 4.79
CA ASP A 44 -21.23 -0.44 5.38
C ASP A 44 -22.38 -0.76 4.41
N LEU A 45 -22.65 -2.03 4.20
CA LEU A 45 -23.76 -2.51 3.39
C LEU A 45 -24.69 -3.36 4.24
N GLY A 46 -25.60 -2.66 4.95
CA GLY A 46 -26.59 -3.32 5.82
C GLY A 46 -25.95 -4.13 6.96
N GLY A 47 -24.95 -3.58 7.63
CA GLY A 47 -24.19 -4.25 8.69
C GLY A 47 -23.03 -5.13 8.18
N THR A 48 -22.80 -5.15 6.86
CA THR A 48 -21.68 -5.89 6.28
C THR A 48 -20.59 -4.91 5.85
N PRO A 49 -19.39 -4.94 6.47
CA PRO A 49 -18.27 -4.12 6.06
C PRO A 49 -17.85 -4.37 4.61
N LEU A 50 -17.57 -3.30 3.86
CA LEU A 50 -17.08 -3.37 2.50
C LEU A 50 -15.78 -2.57 2.37
N VAL A 51 -14.75 -3.20 1.79
CA VAL A 51 -13.47 -2.58 1.46
C VAL A 51 -13.29 -2.58 -0.06
N GLY A 52 -13.33 -1.39 -0.65
CA GLY A 52 -13.03 -1.16 -2.07
C GLY A 52 -11.55 -0.87 -2.28
N LEU A 53 -10.84 -1.80 -2.90
CA LEU A 53 -9.42 -1.70 -3.18
C LEU A 53 -9.15 -0.96 -4.50
N PRO A 54 -8.03 -0.23 -4.64
CA PRO A 54 -7.61 0.34 -5.91
C PRO A 54 -7.44 -0.72 -7.01
N GLY A 55 -7.73 -0.36 -8.25
CA GLY A 55 -7.47 -1.23 -9.40
C GLY A 55 -5.98 -1.40 -9.74
N ASN A 56 -5.11 -0.53 -9.21
CA ASN A 56 -3.66 -0.67 -9.33
C ASN A 56 -3.19 -1.75 -8.34
N PRO A 57 -2.51 -2.84 -8.79
CA PRO A 57 -2.10 -3.95 -7.92
C PRO A 57 -1.26 -3.52 -6.71
N LEU A 58 -0.27 -2.65 -6.90
CA LEU A 58 0.54 -2.16 -5.79
C LEU A 58 -0.30 -1.39 -4.78
N GLY A 59 -1.20 -0.52 -5.27
CA GLY A 59 -2.14 0.20 -4.42
C GLY A 59 -3.05 -0.73 -3.64
N ALA A 60 -3.54 -1.78 -4.28
CA ALA A 60 -4.36 -2.79 -3.61
C ALA A 60 -3.59 -3.48 -2.46
N VAL A 61 -2.34 -3.91 -2.71
CA VAL A 61 -1.50 -4.52 -1.67
C VAL A 61 -1.25 -3.56 -0.51
N MET A 62 -0.95 -2.29 -0.78
CA MET A 62 -0.76 -1.28 0.27
C MET A 62 -2.01 -1.12 1.14
N ILE A 63 -3.20 -1.05 0.53
CA ILE A 63 -4.46 -0.94 1.28
C ILE A 63 -4.80 -2.24 2.01
N ILE A 64 -4.55 -3.40 1.41
CA ILE A 64 -4.70 -4.69 2.10
C ILE A 64 -3.87 -4.67 3.39
N GLN A 65 -2.60 -4.32 3.30
CA GLN A 65 -1.68 -4.37 4.43
C GLN A 65 -1.96 -3.33 5.50
N ARG A 66 -2.41 -2.13 5.13
CA ARG A 66 -2.57 -1.00 6.06
C ARG A 66 -3.97 -0.84 6.61
N VAL A 67 -4.96 -1.37 5.90
CA VAL A 67 -6.37 -1.19 6.26
C VAL A 67 -7.04 -2.55 6.45
N LEU A 68 -7.02 -3.41 5.43
CA LEU A 68 -7.80 -4.64 5.46
C LEU A 68 -7.26 -5.64 6.51
N LEU A 69 -5.96 -5.89 6.55
CA LEU A 69 -5.38 -6.82 7.52
C LEU A 69 -5.54 -6.35 8.97
N PRO A 70 -5.23 -5.10 9.35
CA PRO A 70 -5.54 -4.59 10.70
C PRO A 70 -7.02 -4.70 11.07
N MET A 71 -7.94 -4.40 10.13
CA MET A 71 -9.36 -4.54 10.36
C MET A 71 -9.77 -6.01 10.59
N LEU A 72 -9.16 -6.96 9.89
CA LEU A 72 -9.38 -8.39 10.12
C LEU A 72 -8.88 -8.86 11.49
N GLU A 73 -7.77 -8.32 11.97
CA GLU A 73 -7.26 -8.61 13.32
C GLU A 73 -8.17 -8.02 14.40
N GLU A 74 -8.57 -6.75 14.25
CA GLU A 74 -9.31 -6.01 15.27
C GLU A 74 -10.80 -6.43 15.32
N ASP A 75 -11.46 -6.46 14.17
CA ASP A 75 -12.91 -6.69 14.10
C ASP A 75 -13.30 -8.17 14.08
N PHE A 76 -12.43 -9.04 13.56
CA PHE A 76 -12.71 -10.47 13.41
C PHE A 76 -11.84 -11.35 14.29
N GLY A 77 -10.93 -10.79 15.09
CA GLY A 77 -10.08 -11.52 16.03
C GLY A 77 -9.10 -12.47 15.36
N LEU A 78 -8.72 -12.20 14.11
CA LEU A 78 -7.76 -13.02 13.39
C LEU A 78 -6.34 -12.69 13.85
N THR A 79 -5.49 -13.70 13.98
CA THR A 79 -4.04 -13.50 14.20
C THR A 79 -3.33 -13.67 12.86
N LEU A 80 -2.82 -12.59 12.32
CA LEU A 80 -2.14 -12.59 11.03
C LEU A 80 -0.61 -12.58 11.21
N PRO A 81 0.15 -13.17 10.27
CA PRO A 81 1.60 -13.11 10.31
C PRO A 81 2.07 -11.64 10.28
N ARG A 82 2.97 -11.28 11.19
CA ARG A 82 3.58 -9.94 11.18
C ARG A 82 4.47 -9.82 9.96
N ARG A 83 4.45 -8.66 9.34
CA ARG A 83 5.36 -8.33 8.23
C ARG A 83 6.79 -8.30 8.73
N GLU A 84 7.68 -8.81 7.94
CA GLU A 84 9.10 -8.73 8.22
C GLU A 84 9.60 -7.31 7.97
N VAL A 85 10.32 -6.78 8.94
CA VAL A 85 10.98 -5.48 8.86
C VAL A 85 12.48 -5.74 8.79
N VAL A 86 13.14 -5.19 7.78
CA VAL A 86 14.56 -5.38 7.54
C VAL A 86 15.26 -4.05 7.30
N ASP A 87 16.52 -3.97 7.70
CA ASP A 87 17.37 -2.85 7.36
C ASP A 87 18.12 -3.13 6.05
N ALA A 88 18.14 -2.13 5.17
CA ALA A 88 18.79 -2.20 3.88
C ALA A 88 19.52 -0.89 3.56
N THR A 89 20.57 -0.99 2.75
CA THR A 89 21.31 0.20 2.27
C THR A 89 20.64 0.74 1.00
N LEU A 90 20.39 2.04 0.93
CA LEU A 90 19.78 2.66 -0.23
C LEU A 90 20.74 2.64 -1.42
N ALA A 91 20.30 2.14 -2.59
CA ALA A 91 21.12 1.98 -3.79
C ALA A 91 21.45 3.29 -4.50
N CYS A 92 20.54 4.25 -4.45
CA CYS A 92 20.68 5.54 -5.12
C CYS A 92 19.88 6.63 -4.40
N ASP A 93 20.20 7.89 -4.69
CA ASP A 93 19.50 9.04 -4.14
C ASP A 93 18.00 8.99 -4.48
N ALA A 94 17.17 9.44 -3.53
CA ALA A 94 15.73 9.58 -3.70
C ALA A 94 15.24 10.90 -3.11
N ASP A 95 14.65 11.73 -3.95
CA ASP A 95 14.00 12.96 -3.53
C ASP A 95 12.54 12.69 -3.19
N ILE A 96 12.14 13.03 -1.98
CA ILE A 96 10.82 12.78 -1.41
C ILE A 96 10.08 14.12 -1.25
N ASP A 97 9.12 14.37 -2.11
CA ASP A 97 8.37 15.63 -2.13
C ASP A 97 7.26 15.68 -1.07
N ALA A 98 6.77 14.51 -0.64
CA ALA A 98 5.63 14.40 0.27
C ALA A 98 5.79 13.22 1.23
N GLU A 99 5.17 13.33 2.39
CA GLU A 99 5.05 12.22 3.33
C GLU A 99 4.30 11.05 2.69
N GLY A 100 4.77 9.83 2.90
CA GLY A 100 4.15 8.62 2.35
C GLY A 100 5.10 7.42 2.37
N ASP A 101 4.90 6.53 1.41
CA ASP A 101 5.69 5.33 1.26
C ASP A 101 6.52 5.35 -0.02
N LEU A 102 7.80 5.21 0.15
CA LEU A 102 8.74 4.92 -0.92
C LEU A 102 8.75 3.41 -1.16
N CYS A 103 8.27 2.98 -2.32
CA CYS A 103 8.38 1.58 -2.73
C CYS A 103 9.82 1.29 -3.16
N VAL A 104 10.35 0.17 -2.68
CA VAL A 104 11.71 -0.29 -3.01
C VAL A 104 11.69 -1.76 -3.43
N THR A 105 12.61 -2.16 -4.30
CA THR A 105 13.01 -3.56 -4.47
C THR A 105 14.18 -3.86 -3.56
N LEU A 106 14.28 -5.11 -3.10
CA LEU A 106 15.36 -5.60 -2.26
C LEU A 106 16.19 -6.61 -3.03
N ASP A 107 17.48 -6.38 -3.07
CA ASP A 107 18.47 -7.29 -3.63
C ASP A 107 19.62 -7.47 -2.62
N ARG A 108 20.48 -8.46 -2.85
CA ARG A 108 21.70 -8.64 -2.06
C ARG A 108 22.91 -8.23 -2.90
N ASN A 109 23.78 -7.43 -2.30
CA ASN A 109 25.08 -7.13 -2.91
C ASN A 109 26.04 -8.33 -2.80
N GLU A 110 27.25 -8.19 -3.36
CA GLU A 110 28.29 -9.22 -3.35
C GLU A 110 28.70 -9.66 -1.93
N GLU A 111 28.51 -8.79 -0.94
CA GLU A 111 28.79 -9.05 0.48
C GLU A 111 27.59 -9.69 1.21
N GLY A 112 26.48 -9.96 0.52
CA GLY A 112 25.25 -10.54 1.07
C GLY A 112 24.37 -9.54 1.84
N ARG A 113 24.69 -8.26 1.87
CA ARG A 113 23.90 -7.21 2.53
C ARG A 113 22.70 -6.81 1.68
N LEU A 114 21.59 -6.51 2.33
CA LEU A 114 20.39 -6.02 1.64
C LEU A 114 20.59 -4.61 1.10
N VAL A 115 20.18 -4.43 -0.15
CA VAL A 115 20.20 -3.15 -0.86
C VAL A 115 18.81 -2.82 -1.33
N ALA A 116 18.31 -1.63 -0.96
CA ALA A 116 17.00 -1.12 -1.31
C ALA A 116 17.11 -0.18 -2.52
N THR A 117 16.50 -0.55 -3.63
CA THR A 117 16.46 0.29 -4.84
C THR A 117 15.09 0.95 -4.99
N PRO A 118 15.01 2.29 -4.96
CA PRO A 118 13.77 3.01 -5.13
C PRO A 118 13.09 2.73 -6.47
N VAL A 119 11.78 2.49 -6.43
CA VAL A 119 10.96 2.27 -7.62
C VAL A 119 10.42 3.61 -8.10
N ARG A 120 10.84 4.06 -9.29
CA ARG A 120 10.41 5.33 -9.87
C ARG A 120 8.90 5.38 -10.12
N LYS A 121 8.29 6.55 -9.88
CA LYS A 121 6.88 6.82 -10.26
C LYS A 121 6.71 6.53 -11.76
N GLY A 122 5.70 5.74 -12.12
CA GLY A 122 5.39 5.41 -13.53
C GLY A 122 6.10 4.15 -14.09
N SER A 123 7.06 3.55 -13.39
CA SER A 123 7.60 2.24 -13.78
C SER A 123 6.53 1.14 -13.62
N CYS A 124 6.69 0.03 -14.37
CA CYS A 124 5.77 -1.12 -14.26
C CYS A 124 5.89 -1.74 -12.87
N ARG A 125 4.99 -1.31 -11.96
CA ARG A 125 5.00 -1.70 -10.54
C ARG A 125 4.63 -3.16 -10.32
N THR A 126 4.16 -3.86 -11.35
CA THR A 126 3.88 -5.30 -11.30
C THR A 126 5.14 -6.14 -11.10
N ARG A 127 6.34 -5.64 -11.46
CA ARG A 127 7.61 -6.32 -11.12
C ARG A 127 7.82 -6.49 -9.63
N LEU A 128 7.22 -5.64 -8.80
CA LEU A 128 7.31 -5.74 -7.33
C LEU A 128 6.73 -7.04 -6.77
N PHE A 129 5.87 -7.73 -7.53
CA PHE A 129 5.33 -9.03 -7.14
C PHE A 129 6.19 -10.22 -7.56
N ALA A 130 7.18 -9.98 -8.41
CA ALA A 130 8.11 -11.01 -8.91
C ALA A 130 9.48 -10.97 -8.23
N VAL A 131 9.71 -9.98 -7.36
CA VAL A 131 10.98 -9.76 -6.66
C VAL A 131 10.71 -9.44 -5.19
N GLU A 132 11.72 -9.59 -4.35
CA GLU A 132 11.64 -9.07 -2.99
C GLU A 132 11.43 -7.56 -3.02
N ALA A 133 10.42 -7.08 -2.32
CA ALA A 133 10.07 -5.67 -2.31
C ALA A 133 9.37 -5.27 -1.01
N GLY A 134 9.34 -3.96 -0.76
CA GLY A 134 8.68 -3.42 0.42
C GLY A 134 8.47 -1.92 0.32
N THR A 135 8.15 -1.32 1.45
CA THR A 135 8.00 0.12 1.61
C THR A 135 8.90 0.68 2.70
N VAL A 136 9.40 1.87 2.47
CA VAL A 136 10.04 2.73 3.48
C VAL A 136 9.09 3.87 3.78
N SER A 137 8.67 4.03 5.03
CA SER A 137 7.89 5.20 5.44
C SER A 137 8.79 6.42 5.49
N VAL A 138 8.44 7.45 4.73
CA VAL A 138 9.26 8.64 4.53
C VAL A 138 8.50 9.92 4.79
N LYS A 139 9.22 10.95 5.26
CA LYS A 139 8.78 12.34 5.27
C LYS A 139 9.49 13.09 4.13
N PRO A 140 9.06 14.30 3.75
CA PRO A 140 9.75 15.11 2.76
C PRO A 140 11.22 15.28 3.13
N CYS A 141 12.12 14.74 2.30
CA CYS A 141 13.57 14.76 2.51
C CYS A 141 14.30 14.34 1.23
N CYS A 142 15.60 14.46 1.25
CA CYS A 142 16.49 13.86 0.26
C CYS A 142 17.24 12.71 0.93
N LEU A 143 16.88 11.48 0.59
CA LEU A 143 17.64 10.29 1.00
C LEU A 143 18.83 10.13 0.06
N ARG A 144 19.98 9.75 0.60
CA ARG A 144 21.23 9.57 -0.17
C ARG A 144 21.59 8.11 -0.36
N ALA A 145 22.20 7.81 -1.47
CA ALA A 145 22.82 6.50 -1.70
C ALA A 145 23.76 6.15 -0.55
N GLY A 146 23.67 4.91 -0.06
CA GLY A 146 24.46 4.43 1.08
C GLY A 146 23.81 4.65 2.44
N GLU A 147 22.72 5.43 2.56
CA GLU A 147 21.99 5.55 3.80
C GLU A 147 21.27 4.25 4.16
N MET A 148 21.19 3.96 5.46
CA MET A 148 20.43 2.85 5.99
C MET A 148 18.95 3.22 6.06
N VAL A 149 18.09 2.37 5.52
CA VAL A 149 16.64 2.53 5.54
C VAL A 149 15.98 1.28 6.10
N THR A 150 14.93 1.45 6.86
CA THR A 150 14.12 0.35 7.40
C THR A 150 12.97 0.05 6.42
N VAL A 151 12.96 -1.15 5.89
CA VAL A 151 12.01 -1.60 4.87
C VAL A 151 11.01 -2.58 5.48
N GLU A 152 9.73 -2.29 5.34
CA GLU A 152 8.65 -3.19 5.63
C GLU A 152 8.31 -4.00 4.38
N ARG A 153 8.57 -5.32 4.38
CA ARG A 153 8.37 -6.19 3.22
C ARG A 153 6.90 -6.34 2.87
N PHE A 154 6.59 -6.49 1.58
CA PHE A 154 5.22 -6.78 1.14
C PHE A 154 4.80 -8.22 1.45
N PHE A 155 5.73 -9.16 1.31
CA PHE A 155 5.50 -10.57 1.54
C PHE A 155 6.70 -11.15 2.31
N ASN A 156 6.44 -12.15 3.16
CA ASN A 156 7.47 -12.90 3.86
C ASN A 156 8.01 -14.03 2.98
#